data_ae4c9983a115bf70c003d08d31d80a10
#
_entry.id   ae4c9983a115bf70c003d08d31d80a10
#
_cell.length_a   1.000
_cell.length_b   1.000
_cell.length_c   1.000
_cell.angle_alpha   90.00
_cell.angle_beta   90.00
_cell.angle_gamma   90.00
#
_symmetry.space_group_name_H-M   'P 1'
#
loop_
_entity.id
_entity.type
_entity.pdbx_description
1 polymer ?
#
loop_
_entity_poly.entity_id
_entity_poly.type
_entity_poly.pdbx_seq_one_letter_code
_entity_poly.pdbx_strand_id
1 'polypeptide(L)'
;TRLQLAPGRTATVDKTVALHTSRDPAISDPLHAAVARVGRAPGFDDLLRSHRTAWAQLWRRADLDVPGEAGRILRLHLFHVLQTLSPHTADLDVGVPARGLHGEAYRGHVFWDELFVLPYLNLHFPEVSRALLRYRHRRLEQACTAARDVGRRGAMYPWQSGSDGREETQELHLNPRSGRWLPDHSRLQYHVGSAIAYNVWEYCEASGDIEFLHTKAAEMLLQIARFWADGATYDEGLGRHRIKGVVGPDEYHDAYPDAQQPGLDDNAYTNVTASWVLSRTLELLHGLPEPRRRELAERTGLDDDELQRWEEVSRTLHVPFHDGVISQFDGYGDLAELDWHRYRQEYGDIRRLDRILEAEGDTVNRYQASKQADVLMLGYLFSPAELQGMFRRLGLRLDEETWHRTVDYYLHRTSHGSTLSGLVHGWILARARRAEAWQFCQEALRGDIADVQGGTTGEGIHLGAMAGTLDLVQRGLTGLETRGGALWLDPVPLPELSSYGFNLRYQGNWGVRVRLRHGQLEITVPSSDTSPVDVRLPDRAVRLEPGETGRLMLPE
;
A
#
# COMPACT_ATOMS: atom_id res chain seq x y z
N THR A 1 -37.03 28.37 -10.66
CA THR A 1 -37.29 29.58 -9.88
C THR A 1 -36.79 30.76 -10.68
N ARG A 2 -37.62 31.75 -10.92
CA ARG A 2 -37.24 33.06 -11.52
C ARG A 2 -37.16 34.06 -10.39
N LEU A 3 -36.05 34.80 -10.32
CA LEU A 3 -35.88 35.90 -9.38
C LEU A 3 -35.82 37.21 -10.18
N GLN A 4 -36.61 38.20 -9.76
CA GLN A 4 -36.47 39.57 -10.24
C GLN A 4 -35.74 40.39 -9.19
N LEU A 5 -34.61 40.96 -9.58
CA LEU A 5 -33.79 41.78 -8.71
C LEU A 5 -33.89 43.25 -9.15
N ALA A 6 -34.27 44.11 -8.23
CA ALA A 6 -34.19 45.55 -8.44
C ALA A 6 -32.73 46.02 -8.35
N PRO A 7 -32.32 47.12 -9.01
CA PRO A 7 -30.98 47.68 -8.90
C PRO A 7 -30.57 47.91 -7.44
N GLY A 8 -29.39 47.44 -7.09
CA GLY A 8 -28.82 47.56 -5.73
C GLY A 8 -29.38 46.56 -4.71
N ARG A 9 -30.23 45.60 -5.12
CA ARG A 9 -30.70 44.50 -4.23
C ARG A 9 -29.94 43.22 -4.48
N THR A 10 -29.63 42.51 -3.40
CA THR A 10 -29.04 41.16 -3.41
C THR A 10 -30.09 40.14 -3.00
N ALA A 11 -30.14 39.00 -3.67
CA ALA A 11 -30.90 37.84 -3.24
C ALA A 11 -29.98 36.63 -3.12
N THR A 12 -30.18 35.83 -2.11
CA THR A 12 -29.48 34.56 -1.90
C THR A 12 -30.42 33.42 -2.25
N VAL A 13 -29.88 32.45 -2.97
CA VAL A 13 -30.60 31.20 -3.29
C VAL A 13 -29.77 30.04 -2.76
N ASP A 14 -30.34 29.26 -1.86
CA ASP A 14 -29.72 28.05 -1.33
C ASP A 14 -30.26 26.82 -2.09
N LYS A 15 -29.35 25.92 -2.47
CA LYS A 15 -29.68 24.60 -2.99
C LYS A 15 -29.19 23.54 -2.02
N THR A 16 -30.11 22.79 -1.44
CA THR A 16 -29.80 21.66 -0.57
C THR A 16 -30.02 20.34 -1.30
N VAL A 17 -29.06 19.44 -1.20
CA VAL A 17 -29.11 18.11 -1.80
C VAL A 17 -28.81 17.08 -0.71
N ALA A 18 -29.59 15.98 -0.69
CA ALA A 18 -29.30 14.80 0.12
C ALA A 18 -29.07 13.61 -0.81
N LEU A 19 -28.04 12.83 -0.53
CA LEU A 19 -27.69 11.62 -1.25
C LEU A 19 -27.71 10.44 -0.30
N HIS A 20 -28.45 9.40 -0.67
CA HIS A 20 -28.46 8.11 0.01
C HIS A 20 -28.36 6.98 -1.00
N THR A 21 -27.77 5.87 -0.59
CA THR A 21 -27.62 4.67 -1.41
C THR A 21 -28.23 3.46 -0.73
N SER A 22 -28.43 2.37 -1.46
CA SER A 22 -28.87 1.08 -0.87
C SER A 22 -27.84 0.46 0.07
N ARG A 23 -26.63 1.00 0.14
CA ARG A 23 -25.55 0.57 1.04
C ARG A 23 -25.49 1.34 2.35
N ASP A 24 -26.28 2.42 2.49
CA ASP A 24 -26.31 3.21 3.72
C ASP A 24 -26.95 2.39 4.85
N PRO A 25 -26.32 2.34 6.04
CA PRO A 25 -26.88 1.61 7.18
C PRO A 25 -28.11 2.34 7.77
N ALA A 26 -28.97 1.57 8.45
CA ALA A 26 -30.10 2.06 9.23
C ALA A 26 -31.12 2.90 8.44
N ILE A 27 -31.28 2.66 7.15
CA ILE A 27 -32.37 3.21 6.32
C ILE A 27 -33.20 2.08 5.73
N SER A 28 -34.50 2.32 5.55
CA SER A 28 -35.39 1.35 4.89
C SER A 28 -35.40 1.51 3.37
N ASP A 29 -35.26 2.73 2.89
CA ASP A 29 -35.29 3.08 1.48
C ASP A 29 -34.48 4.37 1.23
N PRO A 30 -33.58 4.39 0.22
CA PRO A 30 -32.74 5.56 -0.07
C PRO A 30 -33.52 6.82 -0.44
N LEU A 31 -34.60 6.68 -1.21
CA LEU A 31 -35.43 7.82 -1.63
C LEU A 31 -36.13 8.46 -0.44
N HIS A 32 -36.79 7.64 0.39
CA HIS A 32 -37.46 8.15 1.60
C HIS A 32 -36.46 8.81 2.57
N ALA A 33 -35.28 8.21 2.74
CA ALA A 33 -34.22 8.79 3.57
C ALA A 33 -33.74 10.15 3.02
N ALA A 34 -33.51 10.25 1.70
CA ALA A 34 -33.09 11.48 1.05
C ALA A 34 -34.15 12.59 1.19
N VAL A 35 -35.43 12.29 0.91
CA VAL A 35 -36.55 13.24 1.05
C VAL A 35 -36.68 13.73 2.50
N ALA A 36 -36.65 12.80 3.46
CA ALA A 36 -36.71 13.15 4.87
C ALA A 36 -35.51 14.02 5.32
N ARG A 37 -34.31 13.73 4.80
CA ARG A 37 -33.09 14.51 5.09
C ARG A 37 -33.15 15.92 4.56
N VAL A 38 -33.58 16.11 3.31
CA VAL A 38 -33.77 17.43 2.71
C VAL A 38 -34.86 18.23 3.46
N GLY A 39 -35.99 17.59 3.79
CA GLY A 39 -37.09 18.24 4.54
C GLY A 39 -36.70 18.72 5.95
N ARG A 40 -35.66 18.16 6.54
CA ARG A 40 -35.13 18.54 7.89
C ARG A 40 -33.82 19.29 7.79
N ALA A 41 -33.30 19.58 6.61
CA ALA A 41 -32.02 20.24 6.45
C ALA A 41 -32.04 21.63 7.08
N PRO A 42 -31.06 21.96 7.92
CA PRO A 42 -30.93 23.31 8.45
C PRO A 42 -30.48 24.29 7.33
N GLY A 43 -30.49 25.58 7.62
CA GLY A 43 -29.99 26.59 6.69
C GLY A 43 -28.49 26.46 6.41
N PHE A 44 -28.05 27.14 5.35
CA PHE A 44 -26.66 27.07 4.86
C PHE A 44 -25.62 27.39 5.95
N ASP A 45 -25.83 28.41 6.76
CA ASP A 45 -24.87 28.82 7.81
C ASP A 45 -24.71 27.74 8.89
N ASP A 46 -25.76 27.02 9.23
CA ASP A 46 -25.73 25.92 10.18
C ASP A 46 -25.00 24.71 9.60
N LEU A 47 -25.26 24.38 8.32
CA LEU A 47 -24.55 23.34 7.60
C LEU A 47 -23.05 23.67 7.49
N LEU A 48 -22.71 24.92 7.16
CA LEU A 48 -21.32 25.37 7.07
C LEU A 48 -20.60 25.29 8.43
N ARG A 49 -21.28 25.66 9.51
CA ARG A 49 -20.75 25.55 10.88
C ARG A 49 -20.46 24.11 11.26
N SER A 50 -21.40 23.22 11.01
CA SER A 50 -21.27 21.78 11.22
C SER A 50 -20.12 21.18 10.41
N HIS A 51 -20.06 21.53 9.12
CA HIS A 51 -19.00 21.11 8.19
C HIS A 51 -17.61 21.55 8.68
N ARG A 52 -17.46 22.82 9.05
CA ARG A 52 -16.17 23.34 9.61
C ARG A 52 -15.76 22.62 10.88
N THR A 53 -16.71 22.30 11.75
CA THR A 53 -16.43 21.54 12.99
C THR A 53 -15.95 20.13 12.68
N ALA A 54 -16.62 19.41 11.77
CA ALA A 54 -16.24 18.07 11.36
C ALA A 54 -14.83 18.04 10.75
N TRP A 55 -14.54 18.94 9.81
CA TRP A 55 -13.20 19.04 9.21
C TRP A 55 -12.12 19.44 10.23
N ALA A 56 -12.43 20.35 11.16
CA ALA A 56 -11.49 20.71 12.22
C ALA A 56 -11.15 19.52 13.13
N GLN A 57 -12.08 18.59 13.34
CA GLN A 57 -11.82 17.34 14.07
C GLN A 57 -10.91 16.41 13.26
N LEU A 58 -11.16 16.22 11.96
CA LEU A 58 -10.33 15.41 11.07
C LEU A 58 -8.89 15.94 11.01
N TRP A 59 -8.74 17.26 10.83
CA TRP A 59 -7.42 17.92 10.81
C TRP A 59 -6.66 17.73 12.12
N ARG A 60 -7.30 17.82 13.27
CA ARG A 60 -6.64 17.58 14.58
C ARG A 60 -6.17 16.14 14.75
N ARG A 61 -6.94 15.16 14.25
CA ARG A 61 -6.55 13.73 14.33
C ARG A 61 -5.37 13.41 13.42
N ALA A 62 -5.36 13.97 12.24
CA ALA A 62 -4.37 13.72 11.20
C ALA A 62 -3.39 14.90 11.04
N ASP A 63 -3.10 15.61 12.14
CA ASP A 63 -2.20 16.77 12.12
C ASP A 63 -0.83 16.39 11.57
N LEU A 64 -0.41 17.13 10.54
CA LEU A 64 0.86 17.00 9.86
C LEU A 64 1.51 18.37 9.79
N ASP A 65 2.58 18.57 10.55
CA ASP A 65 3.34 19.81 10.64
C ASP A 65 4.60 19.70 9.77
N VAL A 66 4.49 20.16 8.54
CA VAL A 66 5.60 20.25 7.59
C VAL A 66 5.64 21.68 7.05
N PRO A 67 6.77 22.38 7.11
CA PRO A 67 6.86 23.77 6.66
C PRO A 67 6.87 23.90 5.13
N GLY A 68 6.57 25.10 4.66
CA GLY A 68 6.76 25.51 3.26
C GLY A 68 5.76 24.92 2.26
N GLU A 69 6.21 24.78 1.01
CA GLU A 69 5.39 24.28 -0.10
C GLU A 69 5.02 22.81 0.09
N ALA A 70 5.95 21.98 0.51
CA ALA A 70 5.70 20.56 0.77
C ALA A 70 4.55 20.34 1.76
N GLY A 71 4.51 21.12 2.84
CA GLY A 71 3.42 21.05 3.83
C GLY A 71 2.06 21.44 3.25
N ARG A 72 2.01 22.41 2.33
CA ARG A 72 0.74 22.76 1.65
C ARG A 72 0.27 21.64 0.72
N ILE A 73 1.19 21.03 0.00
CA ILE A 73 0.90 19.88 -0.88
C ILE A 73 0.41 18.69 -0.07
N LEU A 74 1.11 18.33 1.00
CA LEU A 74 0.70 17.23 1.88
C LEU A 74 -0.68 17.46 2.51
N ARG A 75 -1.03 18.71 2.86
CA ARG A 75 -2.39 19.02 3.32
C ARG A 75 -3.45 18.81 2.23
N LEU A 76 -3.14 19.12 0.97
CA LEU A 76 -4.03 18.82 -0.14
C LEU A 76 -4.19 17.30 -0.32
N HIS A 77 -3.10 16.54 -0.24
CA HIS A 77 -3.15 15.07 -0.29
C HIS A 77 -4.00 14.51 0.86
N LEU A 78 -3.79 14.98 2.07
CA LEU A 78 -4.60 14.60 3.23
C LEU A 78 -6.08 14.93 3.05
N PHE A 79 -6.39 16.11 2.48
CA PHE A 79 -7.77 16.48 2.16
C PHE A 79 -8.43 15.46 1.23
N HIS A 80 -7.77 15.08 0.15
CA HIS A 80 -8.30 14.11 -0.82
C HIS A 80 -8.43 12.70 -0.23
N VAL A 81 -7.47 12.25 0.58
CA VAL A 81 -7.56 10.97 1.29
C VAL A 81 -8.76 10.96 2.22
N LEU A 82 -8.93 11.98 3.06
CA LEU A 82 -10.04 12.07 4.01
C LEU A 82 -11.40 12.36 3.36
N GLN A 83 -11.43 12.99 2.19
CA GLN A 83 -12.63 13.16 1.40
C GLN A 83 -13.15 11.81 0.87
N THR A 84 -12.23 10.92 0.48
CA THR A 84 -12.56 9.60 -0.06
C THR A 84 -12.78 8.57 1.06
N LEU A 85 -11.94 8.58 2.09
CA LEU A 85 -11.89 7.60 3.18
C LEU A 85 -11.98 8.33 4.53
N SER A 86 -13.20 8.72 4.91
CA SER A 86 -13.49 9.41 6.17
C SER A 86 -14.01 8.43 7.23
N PRO A 87 -14.23 8.87 8.49
CA PRO A 87 -14.88 8.05 9.51
C PRO A 87 -16.25 7.46 9.08
N HIS A 88 -16.97 8.10 8.14
CA HIS A 88 -18.20 7.54 7.58
C HIS A 88 -17.96 6.25 6.78
N THR A 89 -16.75 6.05 6.25
CA THR A 89 -16.36 4.80 5.55
C THR A 89 -16.40 3.60 6.50
N ALA A 90 -16.24 3.82 7.82
CA ALA A 90 -16.26 2.75 8.81
C ALA A 90 -17.60 1.98 8.88
N ASP A 91 -18.69 2.60 8.44
CA ASP A 91 -20.02 2.00 8.44
C ASP A 91 -20.39 1.36 7.08
N LEU A 92 -19.51 1.44 6.08
CA LEU A 92 -19.76 0.96 4.73
C LEU A 92 -19.04 -0.37 4.43
N ASP A 93 -19.56 -1.10 3.45
CA ASP A 93 -18.87 -2.27 2.87
C ASP A 93 -18.17 -1.87 1.57
N VAL A 94 -17.04 -1.19 1.70
CA VAL A 94 -16.24 -0.67 0.59
C VAL A 94 -14.75 -0.93 0.84
N GLY A 95 -13.97 -1.00 -0.24
CA GLY A 95 -12.51 -1.06 -0.20
C GLY A 95 -11.88 0.28 -0.58
N VAL A 96 -10.55 0.30 -0.67
CA VAL A 96 -9.79 1.47 -1.10
C VAL A 96 -9.86 1.59 -2.63
N PRO A 97 -10.46 2.65 -3.18
CA PRO A 97 -10.43 2.88 -4.63
C PRO A 97 -9.06 3.39 -5.06
N ALA A 98 -8.65 3.10 -6.30
CA ALA A 98 -7.40 3.60 -6.86
C ALA A 98 -7.42 5.12 -7.10
N ARG A 99 -8.62 5.68 -7.29
CA ARG A 99 -8.81 7.10 -7.63
C ARG A 99 -9.70 7.84 -6.63
N GLY A 100 -9.49 9.16 -6.53
CA GLY A 100 -10.34 10.05 -5.74
C GLY A 100 -11.72 10.30 -6.38
N LEU A 101 -12.56 11.07 -5.67
CA LEU A 101 -14.00 11.20 -5.98
C LEU A 101 -14.33 12.02 -7.23
N HIS A 102 -13.37 12.65 -7.89
CA HIS A 102 -13.62 13.54 -9.04
C HIS A 102 -13.23 12.93 -10.40
N GLY A 103 -13.03 11.62 -10.45
CA GLY A 103 -12.73 10.89 -11.68
C GLY A 103 -13.29 9.48 -11.65
N GLU A 104 -13.25 8.80 -12.79
CA GLU A 104 -13.90 7.50 -13.01
C GLU A 104 -12.93 6.40 -13.45
N ALA A 105 -11.63 6.68 -13.52
CA ALA A 105 -10.66 5.65 -13.89
C ALA A 105 -10.70 4.50 -12.88
N TYR A 106 -10.49 3.30 -13.41
CA TYR A 106 -10.63 2.03 -12.68
C TYR A 106 -12.02 1.77 -12.09
N ARG A 107 -13.03 2.57 -12.42
CA ARG A 107 -14.45 2.33 -12.11
C ARG A 107 -14.73 2.09 -10.62
N GLY A 108 -13.91 2.62 -9.72
CA GLY A 108 -14.01 2.41 -8.28
C GLY A 108 -13.54 1.02 -7.81
N HIS A 109 -12.90 0.24 -8.68
CA HIS A 109 -12.34 -1.06 -8.30
C HIS A 109 -11.24 -0.92 -7.25
N VAL A 110 -11.09 -1.95 -6.44
CA VAL A 110 -10.13 -2.05 -5.35
C VAL A 110 -8.91 -2.85 -5.81
N PHE A 111 -7.74 -2.23 -5.71
CA PHE A 111 -6.45 -2.81 -6.10
C PHE A 111 -5.52 -2.92 -4.89
N TRP A 112 -4.24 -3.03 -5.18
CA TRP A 112 -3.19 -2.99 -4.18
C TRP A 112 -2.88 -1.58 -3.63
N ASP A 113 -3.56 -0.52 -4.12
CA ASP A 113 -3.45 0.85 -3.61
C ASP A 113 -3.65 0.94 -2.10
N GLU A 114 -4.42 0.02 -1.53
CA GLU A 114 -4.59 -0.13 -0.08
C GLU A 114 -3.26 -0.34 0.66
N LEU A 115 -2.23 -0.90 -0.02
CA LEU A 115 -0.88 -1.06 0.53
C LEU A 115 -0.19 0.28 0.85
N PHE A 116 -0.56 1.33 0.14
CA PHE A 116 -0.04 2.69 0.33
C PHE A 116 -0.94 3.56 1.21
N VAL A 117 -2.22 3.22 1.31
CA VAL A 117 -3.24 3.99 2.03
C VAL A 117 -3.39 3.53 3.49
N LEU A 118 -3.49 2.22 3.71
CA LEU A 118 -3.78 1.67 5.04
C LEU A 118 -2.70 1.96 6.08
N PRO A 119 -1.39 1.92 5.79
CA PRO A 119 -0.37 2.25 6.78
C PRO A 119 -0.55 3.64 7.40
N TYR A 120 -0.94 4.63 6.60
CA TYR A 120 -1.28 5.95 7.12
C TYR A 120 -2.55 5.93 7.98
N LEU A 121 -3.63 5.31 7.48
CA LEU A 121 -4.91 5.24 8.18
C LEU A 121 -4.83 4.44 9.48
N ASN A 122 -4.02 3.39 9.55
CA ASN A 122 -3.83 2.58 10.77
C ASN A 122 -3.46 3.43 11.98
N LEU A 123 -2.67 4.47 11.77
CA LEU A 123 -2.15 5.33 12.82
C LEU A 123 -2.97 6.61 13.05
N HIS A 124 -4.01 6.86 12.25
CA HIS A 124 -4.89 8.03 12.42
C HIS A 124 -6.36 7.67 12.56
N PHE A 125 -6.83 6.71 11.78
CA PHE A 125 -8.23 6.30 11.67
C PHE A 125 -8.36 4.77 11.64
N PRO A 126 -7.90 4.04 12.68
CA PRO A 126 -7.91 2.57 12.67
C PRO A 126 -9.30 1.98 12.51
N GLU A 127 -10.36 2.68 12.91
CA GLU A 127 -11.76 2.27 12.66
C GLU A 127 -12.09 2.22 11.16
N VAL A 128 -11.51 3.12 10.35
CA VAL A 128 -11.65 3.12 8.89
C VAL A 128 -10.85 1.96 8.30
N SER A 129 -9.59 1.79 8.71
CA SER A 129 -8.76 0.65 8.28
C SER A 129 -9.44 -0.69 8.57
N ARG A 130 -10.02 -0.85 9.77
CA ARG A 130 -10.77 -2.06 10.14
C ARG A 130 -11.92 -2.35 9.18
N ALA A 131 -12.66 -1.32 8.78
CA ALA A 131 -13.78 -1.47 7.85
C ALA A 131 -13.31 -1.87 6.45
N LEU A 132 -12.24 -1.22 5.95
CA LEU A 132 -11.63 -1.55 4.67
C LEU A 132 -11.08 -2.98 4.62
N LEU A 133 -10.45 -3.44 5.70
CA LEU A 133 -10.01 -4.84 5.81
C LEU A 133 -11.18 -5.83 5.93
N ARG A 134 -12.29 -5.42 6.55
CA ARG A 134 -13.52 -6.22 6.56
C ARG A 134 -14.11 -6.40 5.17
N TYR A 135 -13.94 -5.44 4.26
CA TYR A 135 -14.30 -5.61 2.86
C TYR A 135 -13.58 -6.85 2.27
N ARG A 136 -12.27 -6.99 2.50
CA ARG A 136 -11.49 -8.15 2.05
C ARG A 136 -11.94 -9.44 2.73
N HIS A 137 -12.15 -9.42 4.05
CA HIS A 137 -12.64 -10.59 4.80
C HIS A 137 -14.01 -11.08 4.29
N ARG A 138 -14.94 -10.19 4.00
CA ARG A 138 -16.28 -10.57 3.50
C ARG A 138 -16.21 -11.27 2.14
N ARG A 139 -15.13 -11.10 1.39
CA ARG A 139 -14.88 -11.70 0.07
C ARG A 139 -13.88 -12.85 0.12
N LEU A 140 -13.57 -13.32 1.31
CA LEU A 140 -12.64 -14.45 1.51
C LEU A 140 -13.16 -15.73 0.86
N GLU A 141 -14.45 -16.02 0.95
CA GLU A 141 -15.05 -17.19 0.32
C GLU A 141 -14.93 -17.14 -1.22
N GLN A 142 -15.15 -15.96 -1.81
CA GLN A 142 -14.96 -15.75 -3.24
C GLN A 142 -13.48 -15.94 -3.65
N ALA A 143 -12.55 -15.43 -2.85
CA ALA A 143 -11.13 -15.64 -3.09
C ALA A 143 -10.72 -17.12 -2.98
N CYS A 144 -11.33 -17.88 -2.06
CA CYS A 144 -11.13 -19.32 -1.96
C CYS A 144 -11.76 -20.08 -3.15
N THR A 145 -12.87 -19.59 -3.68
CA THR A 145 -13.48 -20.16 -4.89
C THR A 145 -12.60 -19.92 -6.09
N ALA A 146 -12.12 -18.68 -6.28
CA ALA A 146 -11.21 -18.32 -7.36
C ALA A 146 -9.91 -19.16 -7.34
N ALA A 147 -9.36 -19.46 -6.16
CA ALA A 147 -8.22 -20.37 -6.05
C ALA A 147 -8.55 -21.80 -6.54
N ARG A 148 -9.71 -22.33 -6.15
CA ARG A 148 -10.16 -23.68 -6.61
C ARG A 148 -10.35 -23.74 -8.14
N ASP A 149 -10.86 -22.67 -8.74
CA ASP A 149 -11.09 -22.58 -10.19
C ASP A 149 -9.78 -22.68 -11.01
N VAL A 150 -8.64 -22.31 -10.40
CA VAL A 150 -7.30 -22.49 -10.99
C VAL A 150 -6.55 -23.70 -10.42
N GLY A 151 -7.26 -24.61 -9.72
CA GLY A 151 -6.69 -25.84 -9.18
C GLY A 151 -5.79 -25.67 -7.95
N ARG A 152 -5.96 -24.57 -7.19
CA ARG A 152 -5.18 -24.26 -5.98
C ARG A 152 -6.07 -24.25 -4.73
N ARG A 153 -5.46 -24.47 -3.58
CA ARG A 153 -6.08 -24.30 -2.26
C ARG A 153 -5.82 -22.88 -1.74
N GLY A 154 -6.59 -22.46 -0.73
CA GLY A 154 -6.42 -21.16 -0.07
C GLY A 154 -7.18 -20.03 -0.75
N ALA A 155 -6.76 -18.79 -0.57
CA ALA A 155 -7.44 -17.59 -1.07
C ALA A 155 -6.62 -16.89 -2.15
N MET A 156 -7.16 -16.80 -3.36
CA MET A 156 -6.66 -16.01 -4.48
C MET A 156 -7.53 -14.77 -4.63
N TYR A 157 -7.08 -13.66 -4.06
CA TYR A 157 -7.76 -12.39 -4.26
C TYR A 157 -7.52 -11.86 -5.68
N PRO A 158 -8.53 -11.23 -6.32
CA PRO A 158 -8.38 -10.67 -7.65
C PRO A 158 -7.46 -9.45 -7.65
N TRP A 159 -6.77 -9.22 -8.76
CA TRP A 159 -5.98 -7.99 -8.94
C TRP A 159 -6.88 -6.75 -8.87
N GLN A 160 -7.99 -6.74 -9.60
CA GLN A 160 -9.03 -5.72 -9.50
C GLN A 160 -10.29 -6.32 -8.90
N SER A 161 -10.65 -5.89 -7.69
CA SER A 161 -11.82 -6.40 -6.99
C SER A 161 -13.01 -5.46 -7.12
N GLY A 162 -14.15 -6.01 -7.50
CA GLY A 162 -15.44 -5.33 -7.50
C GLY A 162 -16.24 -5.51 -6.21
N SER A 163 -17.56 -5.29 -6.29
CA SER A 163 -18.45 -5.37 -5.13
C SER A 163 -18.59 -6.76 -4.54
N ASP A 164 -18.52 -7.80 -5.36
CA ASP A 164 -18.72 -9.21 -4.98
C ASP A 164 -17.40 -9.98 -4.82
N GLY A 165 -16.26 -9.36 -5.14
CA GLY A 165 -14.94 -9.96 -4.99
C GLY A 165 -14.48 -10.79 -6.18
N ARG A 166 -15.17 -10.71 -7.33
CA ARG A 166 -14.71 -11.32 -8.58
C ARG A 166 -13.54 -10.54 -9.18
N GLU A 167 -12.78 -11.21 -10.07
CA GLU A 167 -11.77 -10.57 -10.89
C GLU A 167 -12.44 -9.68 -11.95
N GLU A 168 -12.10 -8.39 -11.91
CA GLU A 168 -12.62 -7.37 -12.81
C GLU A 168 -11.52 -6.76 -13.70
N THR A 169 -10.33 -7.37 -13.70
CA THR A 169 -9.23 -6.96 -14.59
C THR A 169 -9.66 -7.15 -16.05
N GLN A 170 -9.37 -6.16 -16.87
CA GLN A 170 -9.64 -6.22 -18.30
C GLN A 170 -8.79 -7.32 -18.97
N GLU A 171 -9.32 -7.97 -19.99
CA GLU A 171 -8.60 -8.98 -20.77
C GLU A 171 -7.73 -8.36 -21.86
N LEU A 172 -8.09 -7.16 -22.32
CA LEU A 172 -7.40 -6.42 -23.38
C LEU A 172 -7.20 -4.97 -22.96
N HIS A 173 -6.06 -4.41 -23.34
CA HIS A 173 -5.80 -2.98 -23.24
C HIS A 173 -5.41 -2.37 -24.58
N LEU A 174 -5.78 -1.11 -24.79
CA LEU A 174 -5.44 -0.36 -25.99
C LEU A 174 -4.09 0.34 -25.82
N ASN A 175 -3.17 0.10 -26.75
CA ASN A 175 -2.04 1.01 -26.92
C ASN A 175 -2.47 2.18 -27.83
N PRO A 176 -2.65 3.40 -27.28
CA PRO A 176 -3.11 4.55 -28.08
C PRO A 176 -2.07 5.01 -29.12
N ARG A 177 -0.80 4.62 -28.96
CA ARG A 177 0.28 4.99 -29.89
C ARG A 177 0.23 4.17 -31.18
N SER A 178 -0.01 2.88 -31.08
CA SER A 178 -0.13 1.98 -32.23
C SER A 178 -1.58 1.78 -32.69
N GLY A 179 -2.56 2.08 -31.85
CA GLY A 179 -3.97 1.78 -32.08
C GLY A 179 -4.32 0.30 -31.93
N ARG A 180 -3.41 -0.54 -31.45
CA ARG A 180 -3.63 -1.99 -31.30
C ARG A 180 -4.19 -2.32 -29.91
N TRP A 181 -5.09 -3.30 -29.89
CA TRP A 181 -5.56 -3.96 -28.67
C TRP A 181 -4.65 -5.15 -28.38
N LEU A 182 -4.16 -5.21 -27.14
CA LEU A 182 -3.18 -6.19 -26.67
C LEU A 182 -3.75 -6.97 -25.49
N PRO A 183 -3.36 -8.24 -25.30
CA PRO A 183 -3.72 -8.98 -24.09
C PRO A 183 -3.26 -8.25 -22.83
N ASP A 184 -4.07 -8.33 -21.78
CA ASP A 184 -3.74 -7.82 -20.45
C ASP A 184 -3.61 -9.00 -19.49
N HIS A 185 -2.41 -9.20 -18.96
CA HIS A 185 -2.10 -10.32 -18.06
C HIS A 185 -2.02 -9.89 -16.60
N SER A 186 -2.48 -8.68 -16.26
CA SER A 186 -2.45 -8.13 -14.89
C SER A 186 -3.16 -9.03 -13.85
N ARG A 187 -4.12 -9.87 -14.28
CA ARG A 187 -4.76 -10.87 -13.41
C ARG A 187 -3.79 -11.88 -12.77
N LEU A 188 -2.57 -12.00 -13.31
CA LEU A 188 -1.50 -12.85 -12.76
C LEU A 188 -0.70 -12.16 -11.64
N GLN A 189 -1.07 -10.95 -11.23
CA GLN A 189 -0.48 -10.23 -10.11
C GLN A 189 -1.03 -10.75 -8.77
N TYR A 190 -0.77 -12.03 -8.48
CA TYR A 190 -1.25 -12.68 -7.25
C TYR A 190 -0.65 -12.10 -5.97
N HIS A 191 0.40 -11.29 -6.08
CA HIS A 191 1.02 -10.59 -4.96
C HIS A 191 0.06 -9.64 -4.21
N VAL A 192 -1.10 -9.30 -4.80
CA VAL A 192 -2.17 -8.58 -4.08
C VAL A 192 -2.61 -9.33 -2.82
N GLY A 193 -2.56 -10.66 -2.81
CA GLY A 193 -2.79 -11.48 -1.62
C GLY A 193 -1.77 -11.18 -0.52
N SER A 194 -0.48 -11.09 -0.86
CA SER A 194 0.57 -10.71 0.09
C SER A 194 0.38 -9.27 0.60
N ALA A 195 -0.04 -8.34 -0.26
CA ALA A 195 -0.35 -6.95 0.13
C ALA A 195 -1.50 -6.90 1.15
N ILE A 196 -2.56 -7.69 0.94
CA ILE A 196 -3.67 -7.82 1.89
C ILE A 196 -3.19 -8.38 3.23
N ALA A 197 -2.37 -9.44 3.21
CA ALA A 197 -1.80 -10.03 4.42
C ALA A 197 -0.92 -9.03 5.19
N TYR A 198 -0.09 -8.27 4.49
CA TYR A 198 0.72 -7.19 5.07
C TYR A 198 -0.16 -6.13 5.75
N ASN A 199 -1.19 -5.64 5.05
CA ASN A 199 -2.11 -4.65 5.60
C ASN A 199 -2.86 -5.15 6.84
N VAL A 200 -3.28 -6.41 6.84
CA VAL A 200 -3.94 -7.05 7.99
C VAL A 200 -2.99 -7.12 9.19
N TRP A 201 -1.75 -7.52 8.96
CA TRP A 201 -0.73 -7.61 10.01
C TRP A 201 -0.40 -6.24 10.59
N GLU A 202 -0.07 -5.27 9.74
CA GLU A 202 0.26 -3.89 10.15
C GLU A 202 -0.89 -3.20 10.90
N TYR A 203 -2.13 -3.44 10.49
CA TYR A 203 -3.30 -2.96 11.22
C TYR A 203 -3.35 -3.52 12.64
N CYS A 204 -3.16 -4.82 12.80
CA CYS A 204 -3.20 -5.47 14.12
C CYS A 204 -2.07 -4.98 15.03
N GLU A 205 -0.85 -4.83 14.52
CA GLU A 205 0.30 -4.30 15.27
C GLU A 205 0.08 -2.84 15.71
N ALA A 206 -0.44 -2.00 14.81
CA ALA A 206 -0.68 -0.58 15.11
C ALA A 206 -1.84 -0.36 16.07
N SER A 207 -2.94 -1.09 15.89
CA SER A 207 -4.18 -0.87 16.64
C SER A 207 -4.26 -1.63 17.96
N GLY A 208 -3.61 -2.80 18.04
CA GLY A 208 -3.80 -3.75 19.14
C GLY A 208 -5.18 -4.42 19.15
N ASP A 209 -5.89 -4.48 18.00
CA ASP A 209 -7.24 -5.05 17.87
C ASP A 209 -7.20 -6.59 17.90
N ILE A 210 -7.07 -7.14 19.09
CA ILE A 210 -7.01 -8.60 19.32
C ILE A 210 -8.29 -9.29 18.85
N GLU A 211 -9.44 -8.65 18.97
CA GLU A 211 -10.70 -9.25 18.49
C GLU A 211 -10.66 -9.44 16.97
N PHE A 212 -10.25 -8.43 16.23
CA PHE A 212 -10.10 -8.54 14.78
C PHE A 212 -9.05 -9.58 14.40
N LEU A 213 -7.91 -9.59 15.11
CA LEU A 213 -6.83 -10.55 14.91
C LEU A 213 -7.36 -11.99 15.02
N HIS A 214 -8.07 -12.31 16.08
CA HIS A 214 -8.54 -13.66 16.34
C HIS A 214 -9.73 -14.05 15.47
N THR A 215 -10.66 -13.13 15.18
CA THR A 215 -11.94 -13.48 14.55
C THR A 215 -11.93 -13.33 13.03
N LYS A 216 -11.01 -12.53 12.46
CA LYS A 216 -10.96 -12.21 11.03
C LYS A 216 -9.57 -12.39 10.43
N ALA A 217 -8.56 -11.73 11.00
CA ALA A 217 -7.22 -11.71 10.45
C ALA A 217 -6.60 -13.11 10.39
N ALA A 218 -6.74 -13.93 11.43
CA ALA A 218 -6.18 -15.27 11.48
C ALA A 218 -6.65 -16.15 10.31
N GLU A 219 -7.94 -16.10 9.97
CA GLU A 219 -8.48 -16.87 8.86
C GLU A 219 -8.01 -16.32 7.50
N MET A 220 -7.98 -14.98 7.34
CA MET A 220 -7.47 -14.36 6.11
C MET A 220 -6.01 -14.74 5.85
N LEU A 221 -5.15 -14.58 6.86
CA LEU A 221 -3.73 -14.92 6.76
C LEU A 221 -3.52 -16.40 6.47
N LEU A 222 -4.27 -17.28 7.15
CA LEU A 222 -4.22 -18.73 6.92
C LEU A 222 -4.55 -19.08 5.46
N GLN A 223 -5.63 -18.52 4.92
CA GLN A 223 -6.04 -18.86 3.55
C GLN A 223 -5.10 -18.26 2.49
N ILE A 224 -4.53 -17.09 2.73
CA ILE A 224 -3.51 -16.50 1.85
C ILE A 224 -2.21 -17.31 1.91
N ALA A 225 -1.76 -17.72 3.10
CA ALA A 225 -0.59 -18.58 3.27
C ALA A 225 -0.76 -19.92 2.56
N ARG A 226 -1.96 -20.53 2.70
CA ARG A 226 -2.31 -21.79 2.01
C ARG A 226 -2.18 -21.66 0.50
N PHE A 227 -2.65 -20.54 -0.09
CA PHE A 227 -2.54 -20.30 -1.53
C PHE A 227 -1.08 -20.28 -2.00
N TRP A 228 -0.20 -19.61 -1.26
CA TRP A 228 1.22 -19.55 -1.60
C TRP A 228 1.93 -20.91 -1.42
N ALA A 229 1.67 -21.60 -0.33
CA ALA A 229 2.26 -22.91 -0.09
C ALA A 229 1.81 -23.97 -1.11
N ASP A 230 0.53 -23.91 -1.52
CA ASP A 230 -0.04 -24.83 -2.51
C ASP A 230 0.50 -24.56 -3.91
N GLY A 231 0.74 -23.29 -4.25
CA GLY A 231 1.31 -22.88 -5.53
C GLY A 231 2.83 -23.06 -5.66
N ALA A 232 3.53 -23.35 -4.55
CA ALA A 232 4.96 -23.57 -4.54
C ALA A 232 5.31 -25.03 -4.90
N THR A 233 6.15 -25.23 -5.92
CA THR A 233 6.60 -26.55 -6.37
C THR A 233 8.08 -26.74 -6.05
N TYR A 234 8.46 -27.92 -5.51
CA TYR A 234 9.85 -28.21 -5.22
C TYR A 234 10.62 -28.57 -6.50
N ASP A 235 11.77 -27.94 -6.69
CA ASP A 235 12.70 -28.20 -7.77
C ASP A 235 13.92 -28.93 -7.21
N GLU A 236 14.07 -30.22 -7.54
CA GLU A 236 15.16 -31.05 -7.06
C GLU A 236 16.53 -30.56 -7.52
N GLY A 237 16.61 -29.96 -8.70
CA GLY A 237 17.87 -29.43 -9.26
C GLY A 237 18.40 -28.22 -8.52
N LEU A 238 17.50 -27.38 -8.04
CA LEU A 238 17.82 -26.21 -7.23
C LEU A 238 17.82 -26.52 -5.71
N GLY A 239 17.17 -27.61 -5.30
CA GLY A 239 16.93 -27.90 -3.88
C GLY A 239 16.03 -26.84 -3.20
N ARG A 240 15.12 -26.25 -3.94
CA ARG A 240 14.27 -25.12 -3.50
C ARG A 240 12.86 -25.21 -4.05
N HIS A 241 11.93 -24.55 -3.35
CA HIS A 241 10.59 -24.33 -3.88
C HIS A 241 10.55 -23.14 -4.84
N ARG A 242 9.72 -23.23 -5.86
CA ARG A 242 9.55 -22.24 -6.91
C ARG A 242 8.08 -21.82 -7.01
N ILE A 243 7.81 -20.54 -7.25
CA ILE A 243 6.51 -20.01 -7.65
C ILE A 243 6.61 -19.62 -9.12
N LYS A 244 5.73 -20.18 -9.95
CA LYS A 244 5.77 -20.02 -11.39
C LYS A 244 4.51 -19.36 -11.93
N GLY A 245 4.65 -18.70 -13.10
CA GLY A 245 3.53 -18.15 -13.86
C GLY A 245 2.89 -16.93 -13.20
N VAL A 246 3.67 -16.02 -12.63
CA VAL A 246 3.21 -14.79 -11.97
C VAL A 246 3.63 -13.54 -12.72
N VAL A 247 2.96 -12.42 -12.46
CA VAL A 247 3.39 -11.08 -12.88
C VAL A 247 3.73 -10.28 -11.63
N GLY A 248 4.86 -9.59 -11.66
CA GLY A 248 5.36 -8.77 -10.56
C GLY A 248 4.81 -7.34 -10.56
N PRO A 249 5.13 -6.53 -9.54
CA PRO A 249 4.65 -5.16 -9.40
C PRO A 249 5.10 -4.19 -10.48
N ASP A 250 6.16 -4.49 -11.23
CA ASP A 250 6.68 -3.57 -12.26
C ASP A 250 5.72 -3.39 -13.44
N GLU A 251 4.86 -4.39 -13.69
CA GLU A 251 3.84 -4.45 -14.75
C GLU A 251 4.38 -4.43 -16.20
N TYR A 252 5.70 -4.36 -16.44
CA TYR A 252 6.25 -4.44 -17.78
C TYR A 252 6.42 -5.88 -18.24
N HIS A 253 6.96 -6.72 -17.38
CA HIS A 253 7.23 -8.10 -17.71
C HIS A 253 6.02 -8.97 -17.34
N ASP A 254 5.34 -9.45 -18.35
CA ASP A 254 4.19 -10.34 -18.23
C ASP A 254 4.41 -11.73 -18.84
N ALA A 255 5.53 -11.90 -19.55
CA ALA A 255 5.97 -13.18 -20.15
C ALA A 255 7.48 -13.17 -20.39
N TYR A 256 8.07 -14.34 -20.59
CA TYR A 256 9.42 -14.45 -21.15
C TYR A 256 9.43 -14.06 -22.64
N PRO A 257 10.58 -13.56 -23.17
CA PRO A 257 10.70 -13.31 -24.60
C PRO A 257 10.29 -14.53 -25.42
N ASP A 258 9.46 -14.31 -26.43
CA ASP A 258 8.99 -15.34 -27.36
C ASP A 258 8.18 -16.50 -26.72
N ALA A 259 7.76 -16.37 -25.44
CA ALA A 259 6.94 -17.37 -24.76
C ALA A 259 5.50 -17.40 -25.32
N GLN A 260 4.92 -18.62 -25.34
CA GLN A 260 3.53 -18.83 -25.77
C GLN A 260 2.53 -18.61 -24.63
N GLN A 261 2.99 -18.66 -23.39
CA GLN A 261 2.17 -18.50 -22.20
C GLN A 261 2.65 -17.30 -21.38
N PRO A 262 1.74 -16.51 -20.81
CA PRO A 262 2.12 -15.42 -19.93
C PRO A 262 2.59 -15.95 -18.57
N GLY A 263 3.28 -15.06 -17.83
CA GLY A 263 3.79 -15.30 -16.50
C GLY A 263 5.29 -15.56 -16.46
N LEU A 264 5.86 -15.26 -15.34
CA LEU A 264 7.28 -15.34 -15.03
C LEU A 264 7.49 -16.27 -13.83
N ASP A 265 8.66 -16.84 -13.73
CA ASP A 265 9.04 -17.75 -12.65
C ASP A 265 9.88 -17.00 -11.61
N ASP A 266 9.62 -17.29 -10.35
CA ASP A 266 10.40 -16.81 -9.22
C ASP A 266 10.60 -15.28 -9.18
N ASN A 267 9.51 -14.51 -9.34
CA ASN A 267 9.57 -13.08 -9.10
C ASN A 267 9.99 -12.84 -7.64
N ALA A 268 11.10 -12.12 -7.44
CA ALA A 268 11.75 -11.95 -6.15
C ALA A 268 10.82 -11.29 -5.11
N TYR A 269 10.10 -10.24 -5.51
CA TYR A 269 9.12 -9.58 -4.63
C TYR A 269 8.03 -10.56 -4.18
N THR A 270 7.46 -11.31 -5.13
CA THR A 270 6.43 -12.31 -4.84
C THR A 270 6.94 -13.39 -3.90
N ASN A 271 8.13 -13.96 -4.17
CA ASN A 271 8.67 -15.07 -3.38
C ASN A 271 9.07 -14.63 -1.96
N VAL A 272 9.68 -13.45 -1.79
CA VAL A 272 10.03 -12.90 -0.49
C VAL A 272 8.78 -12.57 0.32
N THR A 273 7.78 -11.92 -0.30
CA THR A 273 6.51 -11.60 0.40
C THR A 273 5.69 -12.84 0.72
N ALA A 274 5.69 -13.87 -0.14
CA ALA A 274 5.07 -15.17 0.16
C ALA A 274 5.74 -15.86 1.35
N SER A 275 7.09 -15.86 1.41
CA SER A 275 7.84 -16.37 2.57
C SER A 275 7.48 -15.61 3.85
N TRP A 276 7.35 -14.28 3.76
CA TRP A 276 6.91 -13.44 4.87
C TRP A 276 5.49 -13.82 5.35
N VAL A 277 4.53 -13.95 4.42
CA VAL A 277 3.15 -14.33 4.74
C VAL A 277 3.12 -15.68 5.47
N LEU A 278 3.84 -16.68 4.95
CA LEU A 278 3.91 -18.01 5.57
C LEU A 278 4.49 -17.93 6.99
N SER A 279 5.60 -17.21 7.16
CA SER A 279 6.25 -17.10 8.47
C SER A 279 5.41 -16.33 9.50
N ARG A 280 4.75 -15.24 9.10
CA ARG A 280 3.86 -14.47 9.99
C ARG A 280 2.59 -15.23 10.35
N THR A 281 2.07 -16.02 9.40
CA THR A 281 0.91 -16.87 9.69
C THR A 281 1.26 -17.97 10.68
N LEU A 282 2.43 -18.62 10.54
CA LEU A 282 2.91 -19.60 11.51
C LEU A 282 3.11 -18.99 12.90
N GLU A 283 3.71 -17.80 12.98
CA GLU A 283 3.88 -17.05 14.22
C GLU A 283 2.53 -16.75 14.88
N LEU A 284 1.57 -16.24 14.09
CA LEU A 284 0.22 -15.97 14.57
C LEU A 284 -0.47 -17.23 15.12
N LEU A 285 -0.46 -18.33 14.35
CA LEU A 285 -1.10 -19.58 14.75
C LEU A 285 -0.49 -20.16 16.03
N HIS A 286 0.83 -20.02 16.20
CA HIS A 286 1.52 -20.41 17.42
C HIS A 286 1.11 -19.54 18.62
N GLY A 287 0.90 -18.26 18.41
CA GLY A 287 0.51 -17.29 19.44
C GLY A 287 -0.98 -17.29 19.80
N LEU A 288 -1.85 -17.91 18.98
CA LEU A 288 -3.28 -18.00 19.28
C LEU A 288 -3.55 -18.84 20.54
N PRO A 289 -4.53 -18.45 21.39
CA PRO A 289 -5.04 -19.32 22.45
C PRO A 289 -5.47 -20.68 21.89
N GLU A 290 -5.11 -21.76 22.59
CA GLU A 290 -5.36 -23.14 22.12
C GLU A 290 -6.80 -23.39 21.67
N PRO A 291 -7.86 -22.97 22.41
CA PRO A 291 -9.24 -23.20 21.96
C PRO A 291 -9.54 -22.51 20.62
N ARG A 292 -8.99 -21.30 20.40
CA ARG A 292 -9.18 -20.57 19.15
C ARG A 292 -8.43 -21.20 17.98
N ARG A 293 -7.21 -21.65 18.23
CA ARG A 293 -6.41 -22.37 17.23
C ARG A 293 -7.11 -23.66 16.79
N ARG A 294 -7.66 -24.42 17.73
CA ARG A 294 -8.41 -25.64 17.44
C ARG A 294 -9.66 -25.36 16.61
N GLU A 295 -10.48 -24.39 17.03
CA GLU A 295 -11.66 -23.96 16.27
C GLU A 295 -11.31 -23.56 14.82
N LEU A 296 -10.23 -22.81 14.65
CA LEU A 296 -9.77 -22.39 13.32
C LEU A 296 -9.31 -23.59 12.48
N ALA A 297 -8.55 -24.52 13.07
CA ALA A 297 -8.09 -25.73 12.40
C ALA A 297 -9.26 -26.64 11.98
N GLU A 298 -10.22 -26.88 12.87
CA GLU A 298 -11.43 -27.67 12.57
C GLU A 298 -12.25 -27.04 11.43
N ARG A 299 -12.43 -25.72 11.45
CA ARG A 299 -13.21 -25.01 10.45
C ARG A 299 -12.52 -24.98 9.07
N THR A 300 -11.20 -24.88 9.03
CA THR A 300 -10.43 -24.75 7.79
C THR A 300 -9.82 -26.07 7.30
N GLY A 301 -9.91 -27.13 8.10
CA GLY A 301 -9.26 -28.41 7.81
C GLY A 301 -7.73 -28.32 7.84
N LEU A 302 -7.17 -27.41 8.65
CA LEU A 302 -5.73 -27.25 8.82
C LEU A 302 -5.18 -28.40 9.68
N ASP A 303 -4.11 -29.05 9.21
CA ASP A 303 -3.42 -30.13 9.90
C ASP A 303 -1.91 -29.81 10.10
N ASP A 304 -1.23 -30.68 10.84
CA ASP A 304 0.18 -30.52 11.17
C ASP A 304 1.09 -30.72 9.94
N ASP A 305 0.72 -31.56 8.99
CA ASP A 305 1.49 -31.79 7.76
C ASP A 305 1.49 -30.52 6.90
N GLU A 306 0.34 -29.84 6.83
CA GLU A 306 0.24 -28.55 6.14
C GLU A 306 1.09 -27.48 6.81
N LEU A 307 1.11 -27.40 8.13
CA LEU A 307 1.96 -26.46 8.88
C LEU A 307 3.45 -26.75 8.67
N GLN A 308 3.85 -28.02 8.66
CA GLN A 308 5.22 -28.42 8.37
C GLN A 308 5.63 -28.02 6.95
N ARG A 309 4.74 -28.22 5.96
CA ARG A 309 4.98 -27.76 4.59
C ARG A 309 5.15 -26.24 4.49
N TRP A 310 4.33 -25.46 5.22
CA TRP A 310 4.48 -23.99 5.23
C TRP A 310 5.83 -23.55 5.81
N GLU A 311 6.27 -24.21 6.88
CA GLU A 311 7.59 -23.95 7.46
C GLU A 311 8.70 -24.24 6.45
N GLU A 312 8.63 -25.38 5.75
CA GLU A 312 9.59 -25.77 4.72
C GLU A 312 9.58 -24.77 3.55
N VAL A 313 8.41 -24.51 2.95
CA VAL A 313 8.27 -23.58 1.82
C VAL A 313 8.80 -22.19 2.18
N SER A 314 8.45 -21.67 3.37
CA SER A 314 8.90 -20.34 3.82
C SER A 314 10.41 -20.20 3.95
N ARG A 315 11.14 -21.33 4.09
CA ARG A 315 12.60 -21.36 4.20
C ARG A 315 13.32 -21.65 2.90
N THR A 316 12.61 -22.18 1.91
CA THR A 316 13.25 -22.71 0.71
C THR A 316 12.73 -22.10 -0.59
N LEU A 317 11.83 -21.10 -0.55
CA LEU A 317 11.46 -20.35 -1.74
C LEU A 317 12.71 -19.79 -2.43
N HIS A 318 12.74 -19.92 -3.75
CA HIS A 318 13.86 -19.43 -4.57
C HIS A 318 13.78 -17.92 -4.74
N VAL A 319 14.90 -17.24 -4.55
CA VAL A 319 15.08 -15.83 -4.91
C VAL A 319 16.28 -15.76 -5.85
N PRO A 320 16.08 -15.37 -7.11
CA PRO A 320 17.14 -15.34 -8.09
C PRO A 320 18.09 -14.15 -7.89
N PHE A 321 19.35 -14.33 -8.30
CA PHE A 321 20.38 -13.30 -8.35
C PHE A 321 21.12 -13.35 -9.67
N HIS A 322 21.61 -12.19 -10.15
CA HIS A 322 22.55 -12.08 -11.23
C HIS A 322 23.54 -10.96 -10.91
N ASP A 323 24.78 -11.09 -11.30
CA ASP A 323 25.84 -10.07 -11.16
C ASP A 323 25.93 -9.43 -9.73
N GLY A 324 25.54 -10.20 -8.71
CA GLY A 324 25.56 -9.77 -7.32
C GLY A 324 24.44 -8.79 -6.94
N VAL A 325 23.35 -8.74 -7.69
CA VAL A 325 22.10 -8.03 -7.37
C VAL A 325 20.94 -9.02 -7.30
N ILE A 326 19.86 -8.66 -6.60
CA ILE A 326 18.63 -9.45 -6.61
C ILE A 326 18.00 -9.31 -8.00
N SER A 327 17.76 -10.43 -8.69
CA SER A 327 17.01 -10.47 -9.95
C SER A 327 15.54 -10.23 -9.71
N GLN A 328 14.89 -9.50 -10.61
CA GLN A 328 13.45 -9.28 -10.55
C GLN A 328 12.67 -10.62 -10.68
N PHE A 329 13.14 -11.52 -11.56
CA PHE A 329 12.64 -12.87 -11.72
C PHE A 329 13.75 -13.77 -12.28
N ASP A 330 13.51 -15.07 -12.35
CA ASP A 330 14.48 -16.03 -12.90
C ASP A 330 14.72 -15.74 -14.39
N GLY A 331 16.00 -15.59 -14.80
CA GLY A 331 16.40 -15.21 -16.17
C GLY A 331 16.35 -13.71 -16.49
N TYR A 332 16.02 -12.82 -15.53
CA TYR A 332 16.00 -11.36 -15.78
C TYR A 332 17.37 -10.84 -16.24
N GLY A 333 18.47 -11.35 -15.67
CA GLY A 333 19.83 -10.95 -16.01
C GLY A 333 20.24 -11.32 -17.44
N ASP A 334 19.54 -12.26 -18.08
CA ASP A 334 19.81 -12.69 -19.47
C ASP A 334 19.12 -11.81 -20.52
N LEU A 335 18.25 -10.90 -20.10
CA LEU A 335 17.57 -9.95 -20.97
C LEU A 335 18.55 -8.90 -21.52
N ALA A 336 18.23 -8.32 -22.66
CA ALA A 336 19.04 -7.28 -23.26
C ALA A 336 19.02 -5.98 -22.46
N GLU A 337 20.13 -5.25 -22.44
CA GLU A 337 20.18 -3.89 -21.94
C GLU A 337 19.48 -2.94 -22.92
N LEU A 338 18.63 -2.05 -22.43
CA LEU A 338 17.96 -1.04 -23.27
C LEU A 338 18.91 0.14 -23.55
N ASP A 339 18.89 0.66 -24.74
CA ASP A 339 19.56 1.93 -25.05
C ASP A 339 18.74 3.12 -24.52
N TRP A 340 18.81 3.33 -23.19
CA TRP A 340 18.10 4.40 -22.48
C TRP A 340 18.39 5.79 -23.02
N HIS A 341 19.64 6.03 -23.51
CA HIS A 341 20.04 7.32 -24.05
C HIS A 341 19.32 7.58 -25.37
N ARG A 342 19.34 6.61 -26.30
CA ARG A 342 18.63 6.69 -27.58
C ARG A 342 17.14 6.98 -27.36
N TYR A 343 16.46 6.18 -26.51
CA TYR A 343 15.02 6.33 -26.30
C TYR A 343 14.67 7.69 -25.67
N ARG A 344 15.45 8.18 -24.71
CA ARG A 344 15.25 9.53 -24.15
C ARG A 344 15.49 10.63 -25.18
N GLN A 345 16.47 10.50 -26.03
CA GLN A 345 16.76 11.47 -27.07
C GLN A 345 15.67 11.51 -28.15
N GLU A 346 15.16 10.35 -28.54
CA GLU A 346 14.19 10.22 -29.65
C GLU A 346 12.77 10.60 -29.20
N TYR A 347 12.36 10.16 -28.01
CA TYR A 347 10.98 10.28 -27.55
C TYR A 347 10.77 11.33 -26.44
N GLY A 348 11.83 11.79 -25.80
CA GLY A 348 11.77 12.72 -24.66
C GLY A 348 11.16 12.06 -23.43
N ASP A 349 9.84 11.90 -23.39
CA ASP A 349 9.13 11.18 -22.33
C ASP A 349 9.02 9.69 -22.64
N ILE A 350 9.71 8.87 -21.84
CA ILE A 350 9.75 7.42 -21.96
C ILE A 350 9.03 6.69 -20.81
N ARG A 351 8.21 7.39 -20.03
CA ARG A 351 7.47 6.77 -18.92
C ARG A 351 6.59 5.61 -19.35
N ARG A 352 6.06 5.67 -20.57
CA ARG A 352 5.29 4.57 -21.17
C ARG A 352 6.12 3.87 -22.24
N LEU A 353 7.30 3.38 -21.84
CA LEU A 353 8.22 2.63 -22.68
C LEU A 353 7.58 1.39 -23.32
N ASP A 354 6.69 0.72 -22.59
CA ASP A 354 5.86 -0.38 -23.08
C ASP A 354 5.11 -0.03 -24.37
N ARG A 355 4.48 1.15 -24.41
CA ARG A 355 3.73 1.63 -25.57
C ARG A 355 4.63 2.04 -26.73
N ILE A 356 5.83 2.52 -26.42
CA ILE A 356 6.82 2.94 -27.43
C ILE A 356 7.34 1.70 -28.15
N LEU A 357 7.87 0.73 -27.42
CA LEU A 357 8.43 -0.51 -27.96
C LEU A 357 7.39 -1.29 -28.78
N GLU A 358 6.17 -1.43 -28.24
CA GLU A 358 5.09 -2.11 -28.95
C GLU A 358 4.75 -1.41 -30.28
N ALA A 359 4.73 -0.07 -30.31
CA ALA A 359 4.48 0.67 -31.55
C ALA A 359 5.59 0.49 -32.60
N GLU A 360 6.83 0.25 -32.17
CA GLU A 360 7.97 -0.09 -33.02
C GLU A 360 7.98 -1.56 -33.50
N GLY A 361 7.04 -2.39 -32.97
CA GLY A 361 6.98 -3.83 -33.27
C GLY A 361 7.92 -4.66 -32.40
N ASP A 362 8.33 -4.13 -31.25
CA ASP A 362 9.14 -4.78 -30.24
C ASP A 362 8.36 -4.96 -28.94
N THR A 363 8.97 -5.51 -27.90
CA THR A 363 8.33 -5.73 -26.59
C THR A 363 9.28 -5.41 -25.45
N VAL A 364 8.74 -4.84 -24.38
CA VAL A 364 9.48 -4.55 -23.15
C VAL A 364 9.98 -5.83 -22.47
N ASN A 365 9.35 -6.98 -22.72
CA ASN A 365 9.75 -8.29 -22.20
C ASN A 365 11.18 -8.72 -22.59
N ARG A 366 11.78 -8.09 -23.60
CA ARG A 366 13.15 -8.38 -24.05
C ARG A 366 14.24 -7.62 -23.28
N TYR A 367 13.86 -6.65 -22.45
CA TYR A 367 14.81 -5.69 -21.90
C TYR A 367 14.85 -5.69 -20.38
N GLN A 368 16.04 -5.42 -19.83
CA GLN A 368 16.21 -5.12 -18.41
C GLN A 368 15.67 -3.71 -18.11
N ALA A 369 14.34 -3.61 -18.03
CA ALA A 369 13.64 -2.35 -17.81
C ALA A 369 12.42 -2.56 -16.92
N SER A 370 12.09 -1.60 -16.06
CA SER A 370 10.91 -1.64 -15.19
C SER A 370 10.06 -0.38 -15.35
N LYS A 371 8.74 -0.51 -15.28
CA LYS A 371 7.81 0.62 -15.28
C LYS A 371 7.88 1.38 -13.96
N GLN A 372 7.95 0.63 -12.88
CA GLN A 372 7.99 1.09 -11.49
C GLN A 372 8.77 0.10 -10.63
N ALA A 373 8.88 0.37 -9.34
CA ALA A 373 9.57 -0.52 -8.41
C ALA A 373 8.92 -1.92 -8.38
N ASP A 374 9.76 -2.95 -8.42
CA ASP A 374 9.42 -4.36 -8.16
C ASP A 374 10.26 -4.86 -6.98
N VAL A 375 11.52 -5.26 -7.22
CA VAL A 375 12.45 -5.64 -6.14
C VAL A 375 12.57 -4.55 -5.06
N LEU A 376 12.59 -3.28 -5.46
CA LEU A 376 12.71 -2.17 -4.52
C LEU A 376 11.49 -1.99 -3.62
N MET A 377 10.33 -2.56 -3.98
CA MET A 377 9.17 -2.63 -3.10
C MET A 377 9.48 -3.37 -1.78
N LEU A 378 10.44 -4.28 -1.77
CA LEU A 378 10.87 -4.96 -0.55
C LEU A 378 11.39 -3.99 0.51
N GLY A 379 12.17 -2.98 0.11
CA GLY A 379 12.66 -1.95 1.03
C GLY A 379 11.62 -0.86 1.35
N TYR A 380 10.52 -0.78 0.59
CA TYR A 380 9.36 0.05 0.95
C TYR A 380 8.53 -0.61 2.06
N LEU A 381 8.34 -1.94 2.00
CA LEU A 381 7.54 -2.68 2.97
C LEU A 381 8.29 -2.96 4.26
N PHE A 382 9.54 -3.36 4.16
CA PHE A 382 10.32 -3.93 5.27
C PHE A 382 11.50 -3.06 5.64
N SER A 383 11.75 -2.94 6.94
CA SER A 383 13.00 -2.34 7.41
C SER A 383 14.22 -3.17 6.99
N PRO A 384 15.43 -2.58 6.95
CA PRO A 384 16.65 -3.31 6.64
C PRO A 384 16.84 -4.56 7.52
N ALA A 385 16.54 -4.45 8.81
CA ALA A 385 16.67 -5.55 9.76
C ALA A 385 15.68 -6.69 9.48
N GLU A 386 14.44 -6.36 9.17
CA GLU A 386 13.40 -7.34 8.82
C GLU A 386 13.71 -8.01 7.49
N LEU A 387 14.07 -7.23 6.47
CA LEU A 387 14.46 -7.76 5.15
C LEU A 387 15.65 -8.72 5.25
N GLN A 388 16.70 -8.36 5.97
CA GLN A 388 17.83 -9.25 6.24
C GLN A 388 17.39 -10.51 7.00
N GLY A 389 16.45 -10.38 7.94
CA GLY A 389 15.87 -11.51 8.67
C GLY A 389 15.17 -12.50 7.75
N MET A 390 14.40 -11.98 6.77
CA MET A 390 13.71 -12.81 5.77
C MET A 390 14.68 -13.54 4.83
N PHE A 391 15.71 -12.86 4.34
CA PHE A 391 16.74 -13.51 3.53
C PHE A 391 17.50 -14.59 4.32
N ARG A 392 17.82 -14.35 5.60
CA ARG A 392 18.38 -15.41 6.47
C ARG A 392 17.42 -16.59 6.64
N ARG A 393 16.11 -16.33 6.78
CA ARG A 393 15.10 -17.41 6.84
C ARG A 393 15.12 -18.24 5.56
N LEU A 394 15.25 -17.60 4.41
CA LEU A 394 15.38 -18.25 3.11
C LEU A 394 16.75 -18.95 2.91
N GLY A 395 17.64 -18.94 3.90
CA GLY A 395 18.99 -19.50 3.78
C GLY A 395 19.89 -18.69 2.83
N LEU A 396 19.57 -17.42 2.62
CA LEU A 396 20.29 -16.48 1.76
C LEU A 396 20.94 -15.38 2.60
N ARG A 397 21.96 -14.74 2.05
CA ARG A 397 22.59 -13.58 2.66
C ARG A 397 22.22 -12.33 1.85
N LEU A 398 21.71 -11.32 2.55
CA LEU A 398 21.53 -9.98 2.02
C LEU A 398 22.33 -9.03 2.92
N ASP A 399 23.50 -8.63 2.48
CA ASP A 399 24.27 -7.58 3.14
C ASP A 399 23.95 -6.20 2.55
N GLU A 400 24.41 -5.17 3.22
CA GLU A 400 24.16 -3.78 2.84
C GLU A 400 24.75 -3.47 1.46
N GLU A 401 25.89 -4.03 1.10
CA GLU A 401 26.53 -3.84 -0.19
C GLU A 401 25.67 -4.41 -1.34
N THR A 402 25.18 -5.64 -1.17
CA THR A 402 24.28 -6.28 -2.15
C THR A 402 22.99 -5.48 -2.31
N TRP A 403 22.42 -4.97 -1.19
CA TRP A 403 21.22 -4.14 -1.25
C TRP A 403 21.48 -2.82 -1.98
N HIS A 404 22.58 -2.11 -1.68
CA HIS A 404 22.95 -0.87 -2.35
C HIS A 404 23.18 -1.07 -3.85
N ARG A 405 23.88 -2.13 -4.25
CA ARG A 405 24.04 -2.47 -5.67
C ARG A 405 22.71 -2.76 -6.35
N THR A 406 21.80 -3.45 -5.67
CA THR A 406 20.45 -3.72 -6.17
C THR A 406 19.67 -2.41 -6.38
N VAL A 407 19.72 -1.48 -5.42
CA VAL A 407 19.10 -0.14 -5.55
C VAL A 407 19.66 0.62 -6.74
N ASP A 408 20.99 0.71 -6.85
CA ASP A 408 21.65 1.41 -7.96
C ASP A 408 21.33 0.78 -9.32
N TYR A 409 21.25 -0.54 -9.39
CA TYR A 409 20.92 -1.28 -10.61
C TYR A 409 19.52 -0.92 -11.13
N TYR A 410 18.49 -0.98 -10.28
CA TYR A 410 17.11 -0.71 -10.68
C TYR A 410 16.81 0.80 -10.83
N LEU A 411 17.51 1.67 -10.09
CA LEU A 411 17.41 3.12 -10.25
C LEU A 411 17.68 3.56 -11.70
N HIS A 412 18.67 2.93 -12.35
CA HIS A 412 19.05 3.27 -13.74
C HIS A 412 18.17 2.59 -14.78
N ARG A 413 17.36 1.58 -14.41
CA ARG A 413 16.56 0.75 -15.31
C ARG A 413 15.05 0.89 -15.12
N THR A 414 14.62 1.97 -14.47
CA THR A 414 13.20 2.27 -14.26
C THR A 414 12.78 3.46 -15.11
N SER A 415 11.67 3.31 -15.86
CA SER A 415 11.11 4.37 -16.70
C SER A 415 10.20 5.35 -15.95
N HIS A 416 9.85 5.04 -14.70
CA HIS A 416 8.96 5.82 -13.83
C HIS A 416 7.56 6.07 -14.44
N GLY A 417 6.98 5.04 -15.04
CA GLY A 417 5.67 5.07 -15.70
C GLY A 417 4.46 4.99 -14.77
N SER A 418 4.66 5.17 -13.47
CA SER A 418 3.61 5.15 -12.44
C SER A 418 3.84 6.26 -11.43
N THR A 419 2.76 6.82 -10.89
CA THR A 419 2.82 7.81 -9.79
C THR A 419 3.41 7.22 -8.51
N LEU A 420 3.32 5.91 -8.31
CA LEU A 420 3.92 5.21 -7.16
C LEU A 420 5.45 5.09 -7.29
N SER A 421 5.99 5.16 -8.51
CA SER A 421 7.42 4.96 -8.74
C SER A 421 8.27 6.02 -8.04
N GLY A 422 7.96 7.29 -8.22
CA GLY A 422 8.66 8.39 -7.54
C GLY A 422 8.58 8.28 -6.01
N LEU A 423 7.43 7.87 -5.49
CA LEU A 423 7.24 7.64 -4.06
C LEU A 423 8.19 6.56 -3.52
N VAL A 424 8.19 5.37 -4.13
CA VAL A 424 9.00 4.23 -3.65
C VAL A 424 10.49 4.52 -3.78
N HIS A 425 10.93 5.11 -4.91
CA HIS A 425 12.33 5.49 -5.09
C HIS A 425 12.73 6.59 -4.10
N GLY A 426 11.91 7.61 -3.90
CA GLY A 426 12.16 8.65 -2.89
C GLY A 426 12.31 8.08 -1.48
N TRP A 427 11.45 7.14 -1.11
CA TRP A 427 11.53 6.43 0.16
C TRP A 427 12.86 5.65 0.33
N ILE A 428 13.18 4.81 -0.64
CA ILE A 428 14.39 3.96 -0.60
C ILE A 428 15.66 4.81 -0.56
N LEU A 429 15.73 5.84 -1.41
CA LEU A 429 16.89 6.73 -1.48
C LEU A 429 17.03 7.59 -0.23
N ALA A 430 15.93 8.05 0.38
CA ALA A 430 15.96 8.76 1.65
C ALA A 430 16.51 7.85 2.77
N ARG A 431 16.04 6.61 2.88
CA ARG A 431 16.54 5.62 3.84
C ARG A 431 18.02 5.30 3.62
N ALA A 432 18.47 5.28 2.36
CA ALA A 432 19.88 5.10 1.98
C ALA A 432 20.71 6.41 2.07
N ARG A 433 20.14 7.52 2.53
CA ARG A 433 20.77 8.85 2.64
C ARG A 433 21.39 9.36 1.32
N ARG A 434 20.73 9.08 0.19
CA ARG A 434 21.19 9.48 -1.15
C ARG A 434 20.74 10.89 -1.49
N ALA A 435 21.61 11.65 -2.16
CA ALA A 435 21.35 13.03 -2.53
C ALA A 435 20.14 13.19 -3.47
N GLU A 436 19.87 12.21 -4.31
CA GLU A 436 18.76 12.19 -5.26
C GLU A 436 17.38 12.00 -4.60
N ALA A 437 17.33 11.61 -3.32
CA ALA A 437 16.09 11.28 -2.63
C ALA A 437 15.02 12.37 -2.73
N TRP A 438 15.43 13.63 -2.52
CA TRP A 438 14.50 14.76 -2.55
C TRP A 438 13.88 15.00 -3.93
N GLN A 439 14.62 14.77 -5.02
CA GLN A 439 14.08 14.87 -6.37
C GLN A 439 12.89 13.94 -6.58
N PHE A 440 13.03 12.66 -6.19
CA PHE A 440 11.95 11.67 -6.29
C PHE A 440 10.79 11.98 -5.33
N CYS A 441 11.09 12.44 -4.11
CA CYS A 441 10.06 12.91 -3.17
C CYS A 441 9.26 14.08 -3.75
N GLN A 442 9.90 15.04 -4.41
CA GLN A 442 9.22 16.15 -5.08
C GLN A 442 8.37 15.69 -6.25
N GLU A 443 8.84 14.73 -7.05
CA GLU A 443 8.05 14.15 -8.13
C GLU A 443 6.78 13.48 -7.59
N ALA A 444 6.91 12.70 -6.53
CA ALA A 444 5.77 12.08 -5.86
C ALA A 444 4.78 13.12 -5.30
N LEU A 445 5.29 14.16 -4.62
CA LEU A 445 4.46 15.25 -4.09
C LEU A 445 3.70 15.99 -5.19
N ARG A 446 4.29 16.16 -6.37
CA ARG A 446 3.69 16.91 -7.48
C ARG A 446 2.90 16.04 -8.45
N GLY A 447 2.83 14.74 -8.25
CA GLY A 447 2.27 13.76 -9.19
C GLY A 447 0.97 14.20 -9.84
N ASP A 448 -0.04 14.53 -9.04
CA ASP A 448 -1.34 15.00 -9.54
C ASP A 448 -1.46 16.53 -9.65
N ILE A 449 -0.60 17.30 -8.98
CA ILE A 449 -0.61 18.77 -9.07
C ILE A 449 -0.07 19.22 -10.43
N ALA A 450 0.99 18.56 -10.91
CA ALA A 450 1.65 18.86 -12.17
C ALA A 450 1.26 17.89 -13.29
N ASP A 451 0.30 16.98 -13.03
CA ASP A 451 -0.11 15.93 -13.98
C ASP A 451 1.09 15.19 -14.59
N VAL A 452 2.01 14.77 -13.71
CA VAL A 452 3.31 14.21 -14.11
C VAL A 452 3.17 13.01 -15.06
N GLN A 453 2.06 12.26 -14.97
CA GLN A 453 1.77 11.11 -15.84
C GLN A 453 1.02 11.49 -17.14
N GLY A 454 0.89 12.78 -17.46
CA GLY A 454 0.40 13.27 -18.75
C GLY A 454 -1.08 12.97 -19.03
N GLY A 455 -2.01 13.71 -18.40
CA GLY A 455 -3.46 13.63 -18.62
C GLY A 455 -4.21 12.74 -17.66
N THR A 456 -3.52 12.01 -16.78
CA THR A 456 -4.17 11.01 -15.91
C THR A 456 -4.82 11.61 -14.66
N THR A 457 -4.45 12.83 -14.25
CA THR A 457 -5.08 13.52 -13.11
C THR A 457 -6.56 13.83 -13.38
N GLY A 458 -6.92 14.14 -14.63
CA GLY A 458 -8.31 14.35 -15.04
C GLY A 458 -9.21 13.11 -14.90
N GLU A 459 -8.60 11.94 -14.85
CA GLU A 459 -9.29 10.65 -14.63
C GLU A 459 -9.54 10.35 -13.14
N GLY A 460 -9.18 11.24 -12.26
CA GLY A 460 -9.19 11.14 -10.80
C GLY A 460 -7.77 11.14 -10.23
N ILE A 461 -7.59 11.77 -9.06
CA ILE A 461 -6.30 11.77 -8.37
C ILE A 461 -5.88 10.36 -7.97
N HIS A 462 -4.57 10.11 -7.94
CA HIS A 462 -3.99 8.82 -7.55
C HIS A 462 -3.97 8.69 -6.01
N LEU A 463 -4.99 8.04 -5.45
CA LEU A 463 -5.19 7.99 -4.00
C LEU A 463 -4.04 7.31 -3.26
N GLY A 464 -3.53 6.19 -3.80
CA GLY A 464 -2.38 5.48 -3.25
C GLY A 464 -1.12 6.35 -3.21
N ALA A 465 -0.82 7.08 -4.28
CA ALA A 465 0.33 7.99 -4.31
C ALA A 465 0.20 9.14 -3.31
N MET A 466 -1.00 9.74 -3.18
CA MET A 466 -1.23 10.81 -2.21
C MET A 466 -1.08 10.33 -0.77
N ALA A 467 -1.70 9.21 -0.41
CA ALA A 467 -1.56 8.64 0.92
C ALA A 467 -0.11 8.19 1.21
N GLY A 468 0.56 7.62 0.20
CA GLY A 468 1.95 7.23 0.31
C GLY A 468 2.91 8.39 0.57
N THR A 469 2.63 9.61 0.06
CA THR A 469 3.45 10.79 0.40
C THR A 469 3.26 11.26 1.84
N LEU A 470 2.06 11.10 2.40
CA LEU A 470 1.82 11.33 3.84
C LEU A 470 2.60 10.32 4.67
N ASP A 471 2.57 9.07 4.26
CA ASP A 471 3.27 7.98 4.92
C ASP A 471 4.80 8.05 4.74
N LEU A 472 5.29 8.62 3.64
CA LEU A 472 6.71 8.95 3.46
C LEU A 472 7.23 9.82 4.61
N VAL A 473 6.50 10.88 4.97
CA VAL A 473 6.88 11.74 6.10
C VAL A 473 6.73 11.00 7.43
N GLN A 474 5.65 10.22 7.59
CA GLN A 474 5.34 9.53 8.83
C GLN A 474 6.25 8.33 9.08
N ARG A 475 6.36 7.38 8.15
CA ARG A 475 7.17 6.16 8.30
C ARG A 475 8.49 6.23 7.55
N GLY A 476 8.50 6.71 6.32
CA GLY A 476 9.68 6.72 5.47
C GLY A 476 10.85 7.50 6.07
N LEU A 477 10.60 8.74 6.49
CA LEU A 477 11.64 9.61 7.06
C LEU A 477 11.92 9.36 8.54
N THR A 478 10.95 8.84 9.29
CA THR A 478 11.14 8.54 10.72
C THR A 478 11.58 7.12 10.99
N GLY A 479 11.50 6.22 9.99
CA GLY A 479 11.67 4.80 10.22
C GLY A 479 10.66 4.21 11.19
N LEU A 480 9.46 4.81 11.29
CA LEU A 480 8.42 4.37 12.20
C LEU A 480 7.91 2.99 11.81
N GLU A 481 8.01 2.06 12.74
CA GLU A 481 7.39 0.74 12.67
C GLU A 481 6.60 0.48 13.96
N THR A 482 5.49 -0.25 13.82
CA THR A 482 4.73 -0.78 14.95
C THR A 482 5.01 -2.28 15.03
N ARG A 483 5.88 -2.69 15.96
CA ARG A 483 6.35 -4.07 16.01
C ARG A 483 6.53 -4.54 17.45
N GLY A 484 5.97 -5.70 17.77
CA GLY A 484 6.15 -6.34 19.08
C GLY A 484 5.72 -5.45 20.24
N GLY A 485 4.62 -4.71 20.09
CA GLY A 485 4.08 -3.83 21.12
C GLY A 485 4.85 -2.54 21.36
N ALA A 486 5.79 -2.16 20.49
CA ALA A 486 6.59 -0.96 20.61
C ALA A 486 6.55 -0.09 19.35
N LEU A 487 6.75 1.22 19.49
CA LEU A 487 7.05 2.14 18.42
C LEU A 487 8.56 2.15 18.16
N TRP A 488 8.97 1.66 17.01
CA TRP A 488 10.36 1.75 16.56
C TRP A 488 10.56 3.00 15.73
N LEU A 489 11.66 3.69 15.93
CA LEU A 489 12.01 4.91 15.20
C LEU A 489 13.49 4.88 14.83
N ASP A 490 13.77 5.18 13.58
CA ASP A 490 15.12 5.34 13.03
C ASP A 490 15.12 6.52 12.03
N PRO A 491 15.04 7.76 12.54
CA PRO A 491 14.88 8.93 11.68
C PRO A 491 16.08 9.17 10.78
N VAL A 492 15.79 9.47 9.51
CA VAL A 492 16.78 9.92 8.52
C VAL A 492 16.48 11.36 8.15
N PRO A 493 17.37 12.32 8.45
CA PRO A 493 17.16 13.70 8.10
C PRO A 493 17.31 13.90 6.58
N LEU A 494 16.36 14.66 6.00
CA LEU A 494 16.53 15.26 4.68
C LEU A 494 16.84 16.74 4.87
N PRO A 495 17.89 17.30 4.26
CA PRO A 495 18.25 18.70 4.40
C PRO A 495 17.09 19.65 4.05
N GLU A 496 16.29 19.28 3.06
CA GLU A 496 15.13 20.04 2.56
C GLU A 496 13.92 19.99 3.50
N LEU A 497 13.87 19.01 4.41
CA LEU A 497 12.83 18.84 5.43
C LEU A 497 13.45 18.79 6.82
N SER A 498 14.07 19.88 7.25
CA SER A 498 14.80 19.98 8.52
C SER A 498 13.91 19.89 9.77
N SER A 499 12.61 20.06 9.60
CA SER A 499 11.63 19.89 10.67
C SER A 499 10.30 19.37 10.13
N TYR A 500 9.74 18.38 10.82
CA TYR A 500 8.39 17.87 10.56
C TYR A 500 7.84 17.18 11.80
N GLY A 501 6.54 16.96 11.80
CA GLY A 501 5.91 16.24 12.89
C GLY A 501 4.47 15.86 12.56
N PHE A 502 3.95 14.94 13.34
CA PHE A 502 2.60 14.42 13.20
C PHE A 502 2.06 13.93 14.54
N ASN A 503 0.75 13.79 14.62
CA ASN A 503 0.08 13.09 15.71
C ASN A 503 -0.31 11.70 15.20
N LEU A 504 -0.36 10.72 16.09
CA LEU A 504 -0.82 9.37 15.73
C LEU A 504 -1.66 8.77 16.88
N ARG A 505 -2.39 7.71 16.54
CA ARG A 505 -3.06 6.85 17.49
C ARG A 505 -2.35 5.50 17.51
N TYR A 506 -1.93 5.08 18.70
CA TYR A 506 -1.22 3.82 18.86
C TYR A 506 -1.74 3.06 20.08
N GLN A 507 -2.22 1.83 19.87
CA GLN A 507 -2.71 0.91 20.92
C GLN A 507 -3.57 1.60 21.98
N GLY A 508 -4.56 2.38 21.56
CA GLY A 508 -5.46 3.09 22.46
C GLY A 508 -5.00 4.50 22.89
N ASN A 509 -3.72 4.82 22.77
CA ASN A 509 -3.22 6.18 23.01
C ASN A 509 -3.61 7.12 21.86
N TRP A 510 -4.39 8.16 22.14
CA TRP A 510 -4.84 9.16 21.18
C TRP A 510 -3.94 10.39 21.17
N GLY A 511 -3.41 10.76 19.99
CA GLY A 511 -2.65 11.99 19.82
C GLY A 511 -1.22 11.90 20.35
N VAL A 512 -0.62 10.71 20.32
CA VAL A 512 0.83 10.59 20.51
C VAL A 512 1.51 11.47 19.47
N ARG A 513 2.32 12.40 19.92
CA ARG A 513 2.94 13.41 19.08
C ARG A 513 4.41 13.06 18.82
N VAL A 514 4.78 13.00 17.56
CA VAL A 514 6.17 12.84 17.13
C VAL A 514 6.60 14.11 16.42
N ARG A 515 7.73 14.69 16.81
CA ARG A 515 8.31 15.90 16.22
C ARG A 515 9.81 15.70 16.01
N LEU A 516 10.27 16.01 14.82
CA LEU A 516 11.70 16.12 14.50
C LEU A 516 12.03 17.57 14.21
N ARG A 517 13.03 18.12 14.90
CA ARG A 517 13.51 19.48 14.70
C ARG A 517 15.01 19.54 14.95
N HIS A 518 15.79 19.97 13.94
CA HIS A 518 17.24 20.21 14.08
C HIS A 518 17.99 19.06 14.78
N GLY A 519 17.75 17.81 14.36
CA GLY A 519 18.38 16.64 14.95
C GLY A 519 17.84 16.22 16.33
N GLN A 520 16.80 16.87 16.84
CA GLN A 520 16.12 16.46 18.08
C GLN A 520 14.79 15.79 17.75
N LEU A 521 14.60 14.57 18.26
CA LEU A 521 13.34 13.85 18.23
C LEU A 521 12.60 14.08 19.56
N GLU A 522 11.37 14.59 19.48
CA GLU A 522 10.48 14.76 20.63
C GLU A 522 9.24 13.87 20.46
N ILE A 523 8.92 13.07 21.48
CA ILE A 523 7.74 12.21 21.52
C ILE A 523 6.95 12.54 22.76
N THR A 524 5.69 12.92 22.60
CA THR A 524 4.77 13.24 23.71
C THR A 524 3.61 12.26 23.73
N VAL A 525 3.40 11.58 24.84
CA VAL A 525 2.22 10.76 25.11
C VAL A 525 1.22 11.63 25.89
N PRO A 526 0.00 11.86 25.38
CA PRO A 526 -1.00 12.65 26.11
C PRO A 526 -1.42 11.99 27.42
N SER A 527 -1.82 12.82 28.40
CA SER A 527 -2.38 12.31 29.65
C SER A 527 -3.67 11.54 29.41
N SER A 528 -3.74 10.33 29.92
CA SER A 528 -4.90 9.42 29.79
C SER A 528 -4.75 8.25 30.77
N ASP A 529 -5.75 7.38 30.84
CA ASP A 529 -5.72 6.13 31.61
C ASP A 529 -5.22 4.93 30.75
N THR A 530 -4.54 5.19 29.64
CA THR A 530 -4.03 4.15 28.76
C THR A 530 -2.68 3.61 29.24
N SER A 531 -2.22 2.53 28.63
CA SER A 531 -0.89 1.94 28.89
C SER A 531 0.24 2.84 28.40
N PRO A 532 1.41 2.78 29.07
CA PRO A 532 2.63 3.43 28.58
C PRO A 532 2.99 3.03 27.14
N VAL A 533 3.74 3.88 26.46
CA VAL A 533 4.25 3.64 25.12
C VAL A 533 5.74 3.33 25.18
N ASP A 534 6.10 2.11 24.77
CA ASP A 534 7.50 1.74 24.60
C ASP A 534 8.01 2.25 23.24
N VAL A 535 9.05 3.07 23.27
CA VAL A 535 9.71 3.63 22.10
C VAL A 535 11.10 3.05 21.97
N ARG A 536 11.48 2.56 20.80
CA ARG A 536 12.77 1.98 20.52
C ARG A 536 13.47 2.70 19.37
N LEU A 537 14.75 3.01 19.57
CA LEU A 537 15.68 3.50 18.56
C LEU A 537 16.77 2.44 18.35
N PRO A 538 17.62 2.56 17.32
CA PRO A 538 18.68 1.58 17.07
C PRO A 538 19.63 1.34 18.26
N ASP A 539 19.90 2.39 19.04
CA ASP A 539 20.87 2.40 20.14
C ASP A 539 20.26 2.42 21.55
N ARG A 540 18.97 2.66 21.68
CA ARG A 540 18.31 2.85 22.98
C ARG A 540 16.81 2.57 22.95
N ALA A 541 16.23 2.38 24.14
CA ALA A 541 14.81 2.27 24.36
C ALA A 541 14.36 3.23 25.47
N VAL A 542 13.16 3.77 25.34
CA VAL A 542 12.53 4.68 26.32
C VAL A 542 11.08 4.25 26.49
N ARG A 543 10.62 4.17 27.75
CA ARG A 543 9.22 3.97 28.10
C ARG A 543 8.63 5.30 28.53
N LEU A 544 7.54 5.70 27.92
CA LEU A 544 6.86 6.96 28.20
C LEU A 544 5.49 6.68 28.83
N GLU A 545 5.32 7.17 30.03
CA GLU A 545 4.02 7.14 30.72
C GLU A 545 3.05 8.17 30.10
N PRO A 546 1.73 7.97 30.20
CA PRO A 546 0.76 8.98 29.81
C PRO A 546 1.02 10.32 30.49
N GLY A 547 1.11 11.39 29.71
CA GLY A 547 1.48 12.73 30.16
C GLY A 547 2.97 13.08 30.01
N GLU A 548 3.82 12.13 29.65
CA GLU A 548 5.26 12.35 29.50
C GLU A 548 5.68 12.80 28.11
N THR A 549 6.83 13.47 28.07
CA THR A 549 7.52 13.87 26.84
C THR A 549 8.97 13.41 26.90
N GLY A 550 9.34 12.53 25.96
CA GLY A 550 10.72 12.14 25.72
C GLY A 550 11.40 13.07 24.71
N ARG A 551 12.66 13.47 24.98
CA ARG A 551 13.50 14.26 24.07
C ARG A 551 14.81 13.54 23.86
N LEU A 552 15.11 13.25 22.60
CA LEU A 552 16.25 12.43 22.21
C LEU A 552 17.05 13.16 21.13
N MET A 553 18.35 13.34 21.37
CA MET A 553 19.25 13.83 20.31
C MET A 553 19.57 12.67 19.38
N LEU A 554 19.45 12.90 18.08
CA LEU A 554 19.86 11.94 17.07
C LEU A 554 21.36 12.05 16.83
N PRO A 555 22.05 10.96 16.50
CA PRO A 555 23.43 11.01 16.05
C PRO A 555 23.53 11.84 14.75
N GLU A 556 24.65 12.55 14.59
CA GLU A 556 24.96 13.35 13.39
C GLU A 556 25.12 12.50 12.12
#